data_191446c4bf62362e65f16c8fee9581f6
#
_entry.id   191446c4bf62362e65f16c8fee9581f6
#
_cell.length_a   1.000
_cell.length_b   1.000
_cell.length_c   1.000
_cell.angle_alpha   90.00
_cell.angle_beta   90.00
_cell.angle_gamma   90.00
#
_symmetry.space_group_name_H-M   'P 1'
#
loop_
_entity.id
_entity.type
_entity.pdbx_description
1 polymer ?
#
loop_
_entity_poly.entity_id
_entity_poly.type
_entity_poly.pdbx_seq_one_letter_code
_entity_poly.pdbx_strand_id
1 'polypeptide(L)'
;MKVFISLLAAFLVLSCGIAKEPVIKIKTGQKANKAKAGSQLQLSVKSSLENFKVKYFLNDQPISSNHQFSYTDPLGEYQIKAVLTQKDKSFESTTIFTLLASQAPKLFTYEVINTYPHDITAYTQGLEFDGDLLYESTGLNGKSS
;
A
#
# COMPACT_ATOMS: atom_id res chain seq x y z
N MET A 1 64.28 -20.43 -41.25
CA MET A 1 62.84 -20.45 -41.63
C MET A 1 61.98 -20.46 -40.32
N LYS A 2 61.45 -19.32 -39.96
CA LYS A 2 60.60 -19.19 -38.74
C LYS A 2 59.13 -19.19 -39.15
N VAL A 3 58.43 -20.23 -38.78
CA VAL A 3 56.99 -20.34 -39.04
C VAL A 3 56.22 -19.58 -37.92
N PHE A 4 55.52 -18.51 -38.26
CA PHE A 4 54.60 -17.77 -37.38
C PHE A 4 53.25 -18.50 -37.40
N ILE A 5 52.87 -19.14 -36.29
CA ILE A 5 51.58 -19.66 -36.10
C ILE A 5 50.71 -18.52 -35.52
N SER A 6 49.82 -17.97 -36.35
CA SER A 6 48.85 -16.95 -35.97
C SER A 6 47.67 -17.63 -35.30
N LEU A 7 47.56 -17.50 -33.96
CA LEU A 7 46.44 -18.02 -33.18
C LEU A 7 45.27 -17.02 -33.28
N LEU A 8 44.31 -17.30 -34.15
CA LEU A 8 43.07 -16.53 -34.29
C LEU A 8 42.10 -16.92 -33.16
N ALA A 9 42.11 -16.11 -32.09
CA ALA A 9 41.13 -16.28 -30.97
C ALA A 9 39.77 -15.78 -31.44
N ALA A 10 38.85 -16.70 -31.73
CA ALA A 10 37.44 -16.38 -31.99
C ALA A 10 36.76 -16.00 -30.69
N PHE A 11 36.50 -14.71 -30.48
CA PHE A 11 35.67 -14.19 -29.39
C PHE A 11 34.21 -14.52 -29.70
N LEU A 12 33.70 -15.60 -29.14
CA LEU A 12 32.28 -15.90 -29.09
C LEU A 12 31.59 -14.92 -28.10
N VAL A 13 31.10 -13.79 -28.61
CA VAL A 13 30.18 -12.92 -27.87
C VAL A 13 28.86 -13.69 -27.67
N LEU A 14 28.73 -14.33 -26.52
CA LEU A 14 27.44 -14.79 -26.06
C LEU A 14 26.58 -13.55 -25.80
N SER A 15 25.83 -13.13 -26.82
CA SER A 15 24.76 -12.16 -26.66
C SER A 15 23.68 -12.79 -25.76
N CYS A 16 23.81 -12.55 -24.45
CA CYS A 16 22.77 -12.86 -23.50
C CYS A 16 21.63 -11.89 -23.80
N GLY A 17 20.70 -12.29 -24.65
CA GLY A 17 19.47 -11.53 -24.91
C GLY A 17 18.73 -11.36 -23.59
N ILE A 18 18.66 -10.13 -23.07
CA ILE A 18 17.84 -9.78 -21.92
C ILE A 18 16.40 -10.10 -22.30
N ALA A 19 15.90 -11.23 -21.79
CA ALA A 19 14.51 -11.60 -21.99
C ALA A 19 13.64 -10.47 -21.36
N LYS A 20 12.89 -9.78 -22.22
CA LYS A 20 12.03 -8.68 -21.79
C LYS A 20 11.03 -9.22 -20.76
N GLU A 21 11.02 -8.64 -19.57
CA GLU A 21 10.05 -9.03 -18.54
C GLU A 21 8.61 -8.80 -19.02
N PRO A 22 7.70 -9.72 -18.68
CA PRO A 22 6.32 -9.59 -19.08
C PRO A 22 5.64 -8.39 -18.39
N VAL A 23 4.84 -7.67 -19.14
CA VAL A 23 3.98 -6.63 -18.57
C VAL A 23 2.81 -7.32 -17.86
N ILE A 24 2.66 -7.05 -16.57
CA ILE A 24 1.60 -7.61 -15.73
C ILE A 24 0.83 -6.45 -15.10
N LYS A 25 -0.48 -6.40 -15.28
CA LYS A 25 -1.36 -5.40 -14.70
C LYS A 25 -2.50 -6.06 -13.93
N ILE A 26 -2.53 -5.84 -12.62
CA ILE A 26 -3.63 -6.29 -11.74
C ILE A 26 -4.82 -5.35 -11.92
N LYS A 27 -6.01 -5.93 -12.04
CA LYS A 27 -7.30 -5.24 -12.02
C LYS A 27 -8.09 -5.71 -10.81
N THR A 28 -8.58 -4.78 -10.02
CA THR A 28 -9.33 -5.06 -8.79
C THR A 28 -10.84 -5.08 -8.99
N GLY A 29 -11.33 -4.75 -10.20
CA GLY A 29 -12.76 -4.59 -10.45
C GLY A 29 -13.37 -3.35 -9.77
N GLN A 30 -12.57 -2.58 -9.03
CA GLN A 30 -13.01 -1.42 -8.25
C GLN A 30 -12.44 -0.11 -8.82
N LYS A 31 -13.25 0.95 -8.78
CA LYS A 31 -12.83 2.29 -9.23
C LYS A 31 -11.68 2.80 -8.35
N ALA A 32 -10.59 3.25 -9.00
CA ALA A 32 -9.40 3.78 -8.34
C ALA A 32 -8.79 2.85 -7.26
N ASN A 33 -8.98 1.52 -7.39
CA ASN A 33 -8.54 0.52 -6.41
C ASN A 33 -9.05 0.81 -4.98
N LYS A 34 -10.31 1.25 -4.84
CA LYS A 34 -10.92 1.54 -3.53
C LYS A 34 -12.27 0.85 -3.43
N ALA A 35 -12.57 0.25 -2.29
CA ALA A 35 -13.90 -0.27 -1.96
C ALA A 35 -14.25 -0.01 -0.50
N LYS A 36 -15.52 -0.17 -0.16
CA LYS A 36 -16.00 -0.07 1.22
C LYS A 36 -15.88 -1.42 1.93
N ALA A 37 -15.69 -1.41 3.25
CA ALA A 37 -15.81 -2.61 4.06
C ALA A 37 -17.16 -3.32 3.79
N GLY A 38 -17.14 -4.65 3.74
CA GLY A 38 -18.27 -5.46 3.31
C GLY A 38 -18.40 -5.63 1.80
N SER A 39 -17.51 -5.05 0.97
CA SER A 39 -17.53 -5.21 -0.48
C SER A 39 -16.78 -6.46 -0.94
N GLN A 40 -17.17 -6.98 -2.10
CA GLN A 40 -16.45 -8.04 -2.79
C GLN A 40 -15.39 -7.46 -3.73
N LEU A 41 -14.17 -8.00 -3.65
CA LEU A 41 -13.05 -7.70 -4.52
C LEU A 41 -12.97 -8.75 -5.63
N GLN A 42 -13.00 -8.32 -6.88
CA GLN A 42 -12.89 -9.20 -8.05
C GLN A 42 -11.55 -8.96 -8.75
N LEU A 43 -10.61 -9.87 -8.55
CA LEU A 43 -9.27 -9.76 -9.09
C LEU A 43 -9.16 -10.42 -10.46
N SER A 44 -8.48 -9.73 -11.36
CA SER A 44 -8.05 -10.28 -12.64
C SER A 44 -6.70 -9.71 -13.04
N VAL A 45 -6.00 -10.36 -13.95
CA VAL A 45 -4.70 -9.93 -14.47
C VAL A 45 -4.77 -9.78 -15.98
N LYS A 46 -4.24 -8.65 -16.48
CA LYS A 46 -3.82 -8.51 -17.87
C LYS A 46 -2.31 -8.71 -17.95
N SER A 47 -1.87 -9.61 -18.84
CA SER A 47 -0.46 -9.88 -19.03
C SER A 47 -0.14 -10.06 -20.52
N SER A 48 1.12 -9.84 -20.88
CA SER A 48 1.67 -10.24 -22.18
C SER A 48 2.03 -11.73 -22.24
N LEU A 49 1.94 -12.45 -21.09
CA LEU A 49 2.10 -13.90 -21.04
C LEU A 49 0.82 -14.59 -21.52
N GLU A 50 1.00 -15.72 -22.20
CA GLU A 50 -0.09 -16.65 -22.55
C GLU A 50 0.00 -17.91 -21.68
N ASN A 51 -1.14 -18.57 -21.43
CA ASN A 51 -1.19 -19.87 -20.72
C ASN A 51 -0.46 -19.88 -19.37
N PHE A 52 -0.80 -18.94 -18.48
CA PHE A 52 -0.27 -18.86 -17.13
C PHE A 52 -1.31 -19.28 -16.08
N LYS A 53 -0.83 -19.73 -14.91
CA LYS A 53 -1.61 -19.86 -13.69
C LYS A 53 -1.38 -18.62 -12.83
N VAL A 54 -2.40 -18.14 -12.12
CA VAL A 54 -2.29 -16.98 -11.24
C VAL A 54 -2.69 -17.34 -9.80
N LYS A 55 -1.93 -16.84 -8.83
CA LYS A 55 -2.27 -16.84 -7.40
C LYS A 55 -2.30 -15.40 -6.93
N TYR A 56 -3.26 -15.08 -6.06
CA TYR A 56 -3.40 -13.75 -5.47
C TYR A 56 -3.10 -13.79 -3.98
N PHE A 57 -2.53 -12.69 -3.50
CA PHE A 57 -2.22 -12.49 -2.09
C PHE A 57 -2.67 -11.08 -1.67
N LEU A 58 -3.17 -10.97 -0.46
CA LEU A 58 -3.51 -9.73 0.22
C LEU A 58 -2.63 -9.62 1.46
N ASN A 59 -1.74 -8.62 1.54
CA ASN A 59 -0.72 -8.49 2.58
C ASN A 59 -0.01 -9.85 2.85
N ASP A 60 0.45 -10.49 1.75
CA ASP A 60 1.11 -11.81 1.72
C ASP A 60 0.25 -13.01 2.14
N GLN A 61 -0.99 -12.84 2.53
CA GLN A 61 -1.93 -13.93 2.77
C GLN A 61 -2.61 -14.35 1.47
N PRO A 62 -2.65 -15.67 1.15
CA PRO A 62 -3.28 -16.14 -0.07
C PRO A 62 -4.80 -15.90 -0.04
N ILE A 63 -5.33 -15.37 -1.15
CA ILE A 63 -6.76 -15.12 -1.32
C ILE A 63 -7.27 -15.68 -2.65
N SER A 64 -8.59 -15.83 -2.76
CA SER A 64 -9.26 -16.14 -4.03
C SER A 64 -9.34 -14.92 -4.93
N SER A 65 -9.60 -15.12 -6.23
CA SER A 65 -9.89 -14.01 -7.15
C SER A 65 -11.16 -13.23 -6.78
N ASN A 66 -12.07 -13.85 -6.01
CA ASN A 66 -13.28 -13.24 -5.48
C ASN A 66 -13.15 -13.20 -3.94
N HIS A 67 -12.45 -12.21 -3.43
CA HIS A 67 -12.27 -12.02 -1.99
C HIS A 67 -13.37 -11.13 -1.42
N GLN A 68 -13.97 -11.54 -0.30
CA GLN A 68 -15.00 -10.79 0.41
C GLN A 68 -14.39 -10.10 1.63
N PHE A 69 -14.40 -8.78 1.67
CA PHE A 69 -14.03 -8.02 2.87
C PHE A 69 -15.15 -8.08 3.92
N SER A 70 -14.76 -8.31 5.18
CA SER A 70 -15.65 -8.16 6.32
C SER A 70 -15.85 -6.68 6.69
N TYR A 71 -16.92 -6.38 7.43
CA TYR A 71 -17.10 -5.06 8.04
C TYR A 71 -16.10 -4.79 9.18
N THR A 72 -15.47 -5.83 9.72
CA THR A 72 -14.49 -5.77 10.80
C THR A 72 -13.04 -5.76 10.31
N ASP A 73 -12.82 -5.90 9.01
CA ASP A 73 -11.46 -5.83 8.47
C ASP A 73 -10.86 -4.44 8.71
N PRO A 74 -9.58 -4.35 9.06
CA PRO A 74 -8.89 -3.06 9.25
C PRO A 74 -9.05 -2.16 8.02
N LEU A 75 -9.40 -0.90 8.25
CA LEU A 75 -9.48 0.08 7.18
C LEU A 75 -8.08 0.57 6.80
N GLY A 76 -7.90 0.98 5.56
CA GLY A 76 -6.64 1.52 5.08
C GLY A 76 -6.08 0.79 3.86
N GLU A 77 -4.77 0.81 3.73
CA GLU A 77 -4.09 0.29 2.55
C GLU A 77 -3.75 -1.19 2.69
N TYR A 78 -3.99 -1.91 1.62
CA TYR A 78 -3.63 -3.31 1.43
C TYR A 78 -2.75 -3.45 0.21
N GLN A 79 -1.74 -4.29 0.30
CA GLN A 79 -0.96 -4.70 -0.87
C GLN A 79 -1.62 -5.93 -1.50
N ILE A 80 -2.01 -5.81 -2.77
CA ILE A 80 -2.43 -6.95 -3.59
C ILE A 80 -1.25 -7.39 -4.44
N LYS A 81 -0.87 -8.65 -4.34
CA LYS A 81 0.18 -9.27 -5.14
C LYS A 81 -0.42 -10.37 -6.00
N ALA A 82 -0.06 -10.39 -7.27
CA ALA A 82 -0.38 -11.46 -8.20
C ALA A 82 0.91 -12.18 -8.61
N VAL A 83 0.95 -13.49 -8.43
CA VAL A 83 2.05 -14.36 -8.85
C VAL A 83 1.57 -15.18 -10.05
N LEU A 84 2.19 -14.95 -11.20
CA LEU A 84 1.90 -15.66 -12.44
C LEU A 84 2.95 -16.74 -12.65
N THR A 85 2.51 -17.97 -12.85
CA THR A 85 3.41 -19.10 -13.14
C THR A 85 3.15 -19.59 -14.56
N GLN A 86 4.22 -19.60 -15.36
CA GLN A 86 4.22 -20.15 -16.72
C GLN A 86 5.38 -21.15 -16.85
N LYS A 87 5.06 -22.43 -17.03
CA LYS A 87 6.06 -23.52 -16.96
C LYS A 87 6.83 -23.43 -15.65
N ASP A 88 8.16 -23.30 -15.69
CA ASP A 88 9.05 -23.25 -14.53
C ASP A 88 9.43 -21.81 -14.11
N LYS A 89 8.79 -20.80 -14.71
CA LYS A 89 9.05 -19.38 -14.41
C LYS A 89 7.90 -18.77 -13.63
N SER A 90 8.23 -17.94 -12.66
CA SER A 90 7.28 -17.14 -11.90
C SER A 90 7.56 -15.65 -12.08
N PHE A 91 6.50 -14.88 -12.20
CA PHE A 91 6.53 -13.43 -12.35
C PHE A 91 5.55 -12.82 -11.36
N GLU A 92 5.90 -11.68 -10.79
CA GLU A 92 5.09 -11.01 -9.78
C GLU A 92 4.70 -9.60 -10.21
N SER A 93 3.57 -9.15 -9.71
CA SER A 93 3.15 -7.75 -9.78
C SER A 93 2.41 -7.39 -8.52
N THR A 94 2.53 -6.15 -8.09
CA THR A 94 1.84 -5.63 -6.91
C THR A 94 1.05 -4.38 -7.25
N THR A 95 -0.01 -4.14 -6.49
CA THR A 95 -0.78 -2.89 -6.53
C THR A 95 -1.30 -2.58 -5.14
N ILE A 96 -1.49 -1.30 -4.85
CA ILE A 96 -2.13 -0.86 -3.60
C ILE A 96 -3.64 -0.77 -3.82
N PHE A 97 -4.36 -1.20 -2.80
CA PHE A 97 -5.81 -1.16 -2.70
C PHE A 97 -6.21 -0.54 -1.37
N THR A 98 -7.22 0.33 -1.35
CA THR A 98 -7.66 1.00 -0.13
C THR A 98 -9.05 0.51 0.28
N LEU A 99 -9.16 -0.03 1.49
CA LEU A 99 -10.43 -0.36 2.12
C LEU A 99 -10.94 0.84 2.93
N LEU A 100 -12.11 1.33 2.57
CA LEU A 100 -12.76 2.48 3.18
C LEU A 100 -13.85 2.03 4.15
N ALA A 101 -14.21 2.88 5.10
CA ALA A 101 -15.37 2.64 5.95
C ALA A 101 -16.65 2.44 5.13
N SER A 102 -17.51 1.53 5.56
CA SER A 102 -18.80 1.25 4.92
C SER A 102 -19.75 2.45 4.98
N GLN A 103 -19.64 3.25 6.04
CA GLN A 103 -20.43 4.45 6.28
C GLN A 103 -19.52 5.65 6.52
N ALA A 104 -19.99 6.84 6.15
CA ALA A 104 -19.32 8.07 6.51
C ALA A 104 -19.39 8.27 8.03
N PRO A 105 -18.36 8.86 8.66
CA PRO A 105 -18.43 9.19 10.08
C PRO A 105 -19.58 10.18 10.34
N LYS A 106 -20.22 10.02 11.50
CA LYS A 106 -21.20 10.98 11.96
C LYS A 106 -20.49 12.28 12.30
N LEU A 107 -20.88 13.36 11.66
CA LEU A 107 -20.42 14.69 12.02
C LEU A 107 -21.18 15.16 13.27
N PHE A 108 -20.42 15.54 14.29
CA PHE A 108 -20.99 16.20 15.47
C PHE A 108 -20.90 17.70 15.30
N THR A 109 -21.91 18.41 15.79
CA THR A 109 -21.88 19.85 15.99
C THR A 109 -21.42 20.12 17.41
N TYR A 110 -20.90 21.31 17.64
CA TYR A 110 -20.52 21.77 18.98
C TYR A 110 -21.16 23.12 19.24
N GLU A 111 -21.35 23.43 20.53
CA GLU A 111 -21.77 24.72 21.02
C GLU A 111 -20.65 25.24 21.95
N VAL A 112 -20.25 26.50 21.77
CA VAL A 112 -19.27 27.14 22.65
C VAL A 112 -19.99 27.59 23.91
N ILE A 113 -19.74 26.90 25.01
CA ILE A 113 -20.38 27.20 26.29
C ILE A 113 -19.66 28.37 26.97
N ASN A 114 -18.34 28.34 27.04
CA ASN A 114 -17.50 29.36 27.66
C ASN A 114 -16.23 29.60 26.86
N THR A 115 -15.65 30.78 27.03
CA THR A 115 -14.33 31.13 26.51
C THR A 115 -13.48 31.70 27.67
N TYR A 116 -12.28 31.16 27.84
CA TYR A 116 -11.37 31.57 28.89
C TYR A 116 -10.17 32.33 28.32
N PRO A 117 -9.58 33.29 29.07
CA PRO A 117 -8.33 33.92 28.67
C PRO A 117 -7.23 32.88 28.49
N HIS A 118 -6.41 33.05 27.47
CA HIS A 118 -5.30 32.17 27.17
C HIS A 118 -4.06 32.98 26.76
N ASP A 119 -2.90 32.59 27.24
CA ASP A 119 -1.62 33.15 26.77
C ASP A 119 -1.31 32.57 25.37
N ILE A 120 -1.42 33.41 24.35
CA ILE A 120 -1.18 33.03 22.94
C ILE A 120 0.26 32.56 22.66
N THR A 121 1.20 32.78 23.60
CA THR A 121 2.58 32.31 23.50
C THR A 121 2.77 30.91 24.11
N ALA A 122 1.80 30.43 24.87
CA ALA A 122 1.81 29.11 25.46
C ALA A 122 1.49 28.04 24.41
N TYR A 123 2.29 26.98 24.38
CA TYR A 123 2.00 25.80 23.57
C TYR A 123 1.26 24.78 24.43
N THR A 124 -0.08 24.83 24.36
CA THR A 124 -0.96 23.95 25.12
C THR A 124 -0.76 22.49 24.75
N GLN A 125 -0.43 21.65 25.72
CA GLN A 125 -0.34 20.18 25.55
C GLN A 125 -1.46 19.40 26.23
N GLY A 126 -2.08 19.98 27.24
CA GLY A 126 -3.21 19.40 27.93
C GLY A 126 -4.07 20.45 28.62
N LEU A 127 -5.36 20.12 28.72
CA LEU A 127 -6.35 20.90 29.45
C LEU A 127 -7.18 19.95 30.30
N GLU A 128 -7.37 20.27 31.57
CA GLU A 128 -8.17 19.46 32.49
C GLU A 128 -8.93 20.35 33.46
N PHE A 129 -10.18 19.99 33.77
CA PHE A 129 -10.97 20.61 34.82
C PHE A 129 -10.82 19.84 36.14
N ASP A 130 -10.54 20.55 37.21
CA ASP A 130 -10.70 20.08 38.58
C ASP A 130 -11.68 21.02 39.32
N GLY A 131 -12.89 20.56 39.50
CA GLY A 131 -14.01 21.40 39.93
C GLY A 131 -14.29 22.54 38.94
N ASP A 132 -14.18 23.79 39.43
CA ASP A 132 -14.41 25.00 38.62
C ASP A 132 -13.10 25.59 38.04
N LEU A 133 -11.96 24.94 38.26
CA LEU A 133 -10.65 25.39 37.79
C LEU A 133 -10.25 24.63 36.51
N LEU A 134 -9.82 25.38 35.51
CA LEU A 134 -9.23 24.84 34.29
C LEU A 134 -7.72 24.89 34.38
N TYR A 135 -7.08 23.72 34.37
CA TYR A 135 -5.63 23.58 34.34
C TYR A 135 -5.14 23.44 32.91
N GLU A 136 -4.12 24.19 32.57
CA GLU A 136 -3.43 24.07 31.28
C GLU A 136 -1.98 23.63 31.52
N SER A 137 -1.55 22.60 30.81
CA SER A 137 -0.12 22.26 30.73
C SER A 137 0.48 22.75 29.43
N THR A 138 1.68 23.32 29.49
CA THR A 138 2.39 23.85 28.35
C THR A 138 3.68 23.08 28.08
N GLY A 139 4.10 22.94 26.83
CA GLY A 139 5.14 22.00 26.43
C GLY A 139 6.31 22.55 25.62
N LEU A 140 6.68 23.79 25.78
CA LEU A 140 7.90 24.33 25.17
C LEU A 140 9.12 24.03 26.00
N ASN A 141 10.19 23.44 25.43
CA ASN A 141 11.45 23.18 26.09
C ASN A 141 12.00 24.43 26.74
N GLY A 142 12.17 24.39 28.07
CA GLY A 142 12.68 25.50 28.92
C GLY A 142 11.70 26.66 29.09
N LYS A 143 10.42 26.52 28.69
CA LYS A 143 9.36 27.51 28.81
C LYS A 143 8.01 26.91 29.22
N SER A 144 7.98 25.65 29.62
CA SER A 144 6.77 25.03 30.15
C SER A 144 6.49 25.53 31.57
N SER A 145 5.26 25.83 31.89
CA SER A 145 4.71 26.16 33.20
C SER A 145 3.67 25.16 33.62
#